data_4c140ca7d037135900c2ab8143bc3d3f
#
_entry.id   4c140ca7d037135900c2ab8143bc3d3f
#
_cell.length_a   1.000
_cell.length_b   1.000
_cell.length_c   1.000
_cell.angle_alpha   90.00
_cell.angle_beta   90.00
_cell.angle_gamma   90.00
#
_symmetry.space_group_name_H-M   'P 1'
#
loop_
_entity.id
_entity.type
_entity.pdbx_description
1 polymer ?
#
loop_
_entity_poly.entity_id
_entity_poly.type
_entity_poly.pdbx_seq_one_letter_code
_entity_poly.pdbx_strand_id
1 'polypeptide(L)'
;MRKHIPALTSLRFLAALWVFLFHLHIWHGDFGISPVDKFLHSGAVGLAFFFVLSGFILAQAAVGTEPLADFRGYAVRRFARIYPVYLFVLVSGWLLNGFAGELGDKPLRSAAAHGLADLTLTNAWFPQMFMGGHGRDGTWSLSVEVFFYALFPLILFHARNMSDRALTLGIRWAVGLLFFFAIMGKYIQPMDLFTQTVFYYSVPIFRLPEFVAGVFAGVLALRETATTPSGRKAAWAIFGLVVYLAIFAKTFPWVAHGIVALPCLILAFTYFTRASEGLATRIFGHPVFVFLGEASFALYLVQLVTIPWFKANAMGLGLRPAIGMCFVVTIILACLVHVLVERPMRPLVTRWLTAKPIA
;
A
#
# COMPACT_ATOMS: atom_id res chain seq x y z
N MET A 1 4.67 4.11 -26.28
CA MET A 1 4.77 2.82 -25.55
C MET A 1 4.89 3.12 -24.06
N ARG A 2 4.11 2.44 -23.20
CA ARG A 2 4.21 2.60 -21.74
C ARG A 2 5.56 2.06 -21.27
N LYS A 3 6.41 2.92 -20.70
CA LYS A 3 7.72 2.49 -20.17
C LYS A 3 7.45 1.69 -18.89
N HIS A 4 7.58 0.37 -18.95
CA HIS A 4 7.62 -0.47 -17.75
C HIS A 4 8.93 -0.18 -17.01
N ILE A 5 8.87 0.08 -15.72
CA ILE A 5 10.05 0.37 -14.89
C ILE A 5 10.24 -0.80 -13.94
N PRO A 6 11.03 -1.82 -14.34
CA PRO A 6 11.17 -3.07 -13.59
C PRO A 6 11.59 -2.85 -12.14
N ALA A 7 12.50 -1.91 -11.90
CA ALA A 7 12.99 -1.61 -10.56
C ALA A 7 11.88 -1.12 -9.61
N LEU A 8 10.94 -0.27 -10.07
CA LEU A 8 9.82 0.17 -9.24
C LEU A 8 8.84 -0.97 -8.95
N THR A 9 8.71 -1.92 -9.88
CA THR A 9 7.93 -3.14 -9.65
C THR A 9 8.56 -3.98 -8.54
N SER A 10 9.87 -4.20 -8.59
CA SER A 10 10.62 -4.97 -7.59
C SER A 10 10.59 -4.32 -6.21
N LEU A 11 10.67 -2.99 -6.11
CA LEU A 11 10.59 -2.28 -4.84
C LEU A 11 9.24 -2.50 -4.12
N ARG A 12 8.17 -2.77 -4.85
CA ARG A 12 6.87 -3.13 -4.27
C ARG A 12 6.95 -4.41 -3.44
N PHE A 13 7.76 -5.38 -3.87
CA PHE A 13 7.98 -6.58 -3.08
C PHE A 13 8.64 -6.27 -1.73
N LEU A 14 9.67 -5.43 -1.72
CA LEU A 14 10.34 -5.06 -0.47
C LEU A 14 9.40 -4.37 0.50
N ALA A 15 8.54 -3.47 0.00
CA ALA A 15 7.54 -2.82 0.82
C ALA A 15 6.49 -3.79 1.37
N ALA A 16 5.97 -4.72 0.53
CA ALA A 16 5.02 -5.74 0.95
C ALA A 16 5.63 -6.71 1.95
N LEU A 17 6.87 -7.12 1.73
CA LEU A 17 7.63 -7.97 2.65
C LEU A 17 7.84 -7.27 3.99
N TRP A 18 8.17 -5.98 3.98
CA TRP A 18 8.34 -5.21 5.22
C TRP A 18 7.03 -5.11 6.01
N VAL A 19 5.88 -4.87 5.34
CA VAL A 19 4.57 -4.92 6.00
C VAL A 19 4.27 -6.31 6.54
N PHE A 20 4.62 -7.36 5.82
CA PHE A 20 4.43 -8.74 6.27
C PHE A 20 5.29 -9.06 7.51
N LEU A 21 6.56 -8.67 7.50
CA LEU A 21 7.46 -8.82 8.65
C LEU A 21 6.97 -8.03 9.87
N PHE A 22 6.38 -6.85 9.67
CA PHE A 22 5.72 -6.09 10.72
C PHE A 22 4.58 -6.88 11.39
N HIS A 23 3.71 -7.50 10.61
CA HIS A 23 2.62 -8.30 11.17
C HIS A 23 3.13 -9.56 11.88
N LEU A 24 4.16 -10.21 11.35
CA LEU A 24 4.82 -11.33 12.02
C LEU A 24 5.54 -10.89 13.31
N HIS A 25 6.15 -9.71 13.31
CA HIS A 25 6.78 -9.13 14.50
C HIS A 25 5.76 -8.81 15.60
N ILE A 26 4.58 -8.27 15.25
CA ILE A 26 3.47 -8.10 16.19
C ILE A 26 3.04 -9.44 16.80
N TRP A 27 3.08 -10.52 16.02
CA TRP A 27 2.75 -11.85 16.52
C TRP A 27 3.86 -12.43 17.42
N HIS A 28 5.13 -12.29 17.00
CA HIS A 28 6.28 -12.83 17.74
C HIS A 28 6.52 -12.05 19.04
N GLY A 29 6.34 -10.75 19.03
CA GLY A 29 6.85 -9.82 20.06
C GLY A 29 8.28 -9.36 19.76
N ASP A 30 8.84 -8.56 20.66
CA ASP A 30 10.19 -8.01 20.52
C ASP A 30 11.26 -9.11 20.61
N PHE A 31 12.28 -9.03 19.76
CA PHE A 31 13.43 -9.94 19.76
C PHE A 31 14.48 -9.58 20.82
N GLY A 32 14.33 -8.41 21.48
CA GLY A 32 15.31 -7.87 22.44
C GLY A 32 16.46 -7.10 21.77
N ILE A 33 16.41 -6.91 20.44
CA ILE A 33 17.39 -6.11 19.67
C ILE A 33 16.72 -4.81 19.26
N SER A 34 16.83 -3.79 20.12
CA SER A 34 16.06 -2.53 20.00
C SER A 34 16.03 -1.89 18.59
N PRO A 35 17.12 -1.75 17.82
CA PRO A 35 17.04 -1.18 16.49
C PRO A 35 16.28 -2.05 15.50
N VAL A 36 16.41 -3.39 15.59
CA VAL A 36 15.71 -4.34 14.74
C VAL A 36 14.22 -4.33 15.07
N ASP A 37 13.87 -4.38 16.34
CA ASP A 37 12.49 -4.35 16.81
C ASP A 37 11.78 -3.06 16.39
N LYS A 38 12.46 -1.90 16.51
CA LYS A 38 11.91 -0.62 16.05
C LYS A 38 11.74 -0.60 14.54
N PHE A 39 12.72 -1.08 13.77
CA PHE A 39 12.62 -1.13 12.31
C PHE A 39 11.49 -2.05 11.85
N LEU A 40 11.33 -3.23 12.42
CA LEU A 40 10.23 -4.14 12.12
C LEU A 40 8.88 -3.54 12.51
N HIS A 41 8.81 -2.92 13.69
CA HIS A 41 7.59 -2.21 14.13
C HIS A 41 7.19 -1.04 13.21
N SER A 42 8.14 -0.45 12.49
CA SER A 42 7.87 0.62 11.52
C SER A 42 7.31 0.14 10.18
N GLY A 43 7.12 -1.16 9.96
CA GLY A 43 6.62 -1.71 8.69
C GLY A 43 5.26 -1.16 8.26
N ALA A 44 4.47 -0.62 9.20
CA ALA A 44 3.28 0.17 8.91
C ALA A 44 3.54 1.37 7.97
N VAL A 45 4.76 1.93 7.97
CA VAL A 45 5.21 2.98 7.04
C VAL A 45 5.30 2.46 5.59
N GLY A 46 5.39 1.14 5.40
CA GLY A 46 5.34 0.51 4.07
C GLY A 46 4.08 0.86 3.28
N LEU A 47 2.98 1.21 3.97
CA LEU A 47 1.76 1.68 3.30
C LEU A 47 1.95 3.09 2.69
N ALA A 48 2.71 3.98 3.33
CA ALA A 48 3.10 5.26 2.74
C ALA A 48 3.85 5.05 1.42
N PHE A 49 4.75 4.05 1.37
CA PHE A 49 5.42 3.67 0.13
C PHE A 49 4.41 3.31 -0.98
N PHE A 50 3.40 2.47 -0.68
CA PHE A 50 2.40 2.08 -1.67
C PHE A 50 1.54 3.25 -2.13
N PHE A 51 1.16 4.17 -1.24
CA PHE A 51 0.34 5.33 -1.59
C PHE A 51 1.09 6.32 -2.48
N VAL A 52 2.32 6.65 -2.14
CA VAL A 52 3.19 7.51 -2.97
C VAL A 52 3.46 6.84 -4.32
N LEU A 53 3.82 5.55 -4.30
CA LEU A 53 4.11 4.79 -5.53
C LEU A 53 2.88 4.66 -6.42
N SER A 54 1.69 4.47 -5.85
CA SER A 54 0.44 4.37 -6.62
C SER A 54 0.20 5.66 -7.39
N GLY A 55 0.29 6.82 -6.75
CA GLY A 55 0.18 8.12 -7.42
C GLY A 55 1.25 8.32 -8.50
N PHE A 56 2.49 7.99 -8.18
CA PHE A 56 3.64 8.13 -9.08
C PHE A 56 3.49 7.26 -10.35
N ILE A 57 3.22 5.97 -10.18
CA ILE A 57 3.07 5.03 -11.30
C ILE A 57 1.83 5.35 -12.14
N LEU A 58 0.74 5.76 -11.51
CA LEU A 58 -0.47 6.14 -12.24
C LEU A 58 -0.22 7.35 -13.16
N ALA A 59 0.50 8.36 -12.68
CA ALA A 59 0.89 9.51 -13.49
C ALA A 59 1.77 9.08 -14.67
N GLN A 60 2.75 8.19 -14.45
CA GLN A 60 3.61 7.63 -15.49
C GLN A 60 2.84 6.80 -16.52
N ALA A 61 1.88 5.98 -16.05
CA ALA A 61 1.08 5.09 -16.90
C ALA A 61 0.02 5.83 -17.73
N ALA A 62 -0.30 7.07 -17.35
CA ALA A 62 -1.33 7.86 -18.00
C ALA A 62 -0.82 8.69 -19.19
N VAL A 63 0.47 8.58 -19.54
CA VAL A 63 1.02 9.26 -20.74
C VAL A 63 0.24 8.87 -22.00
N GLY A 64 -0.20 9.87 -22.75
CA GLY A 64 -1.01 9.66 -23.97
C GLY A 64 -2.44 9.15 -23.70
N THR A 65 -2.93 9.24 -22.48
CA THR A 65 -4.31 8.91 -22.12
C THR A 65 -4.95 10.03 -21.34
N GLU A 66 -6.28 10.13 -21.44
CA GLU A 66 -7.09 11.12 -20.71
C GLU A 66 -8.06 10.39 -19.77
N PRO A 67 -7.64 10.04 -18.53
CA PRO A 67 -8.47 9.27 -17.61
C PRO A 67 -9.75 9.98 -17.18
N LEU A 68 -9.79 11.31 -17.26
CA LEU A 68 -11.01 12.08 -16.96
C LEU A 68 -12.03 11.94 -18.07
N ALA A 69 -11.61 11.97 -19.35
CA ALA A 69 -12.48 11.80 -20.51
C ALA A 69 -12.94 10.33 -20.66
N ASP A 70 -12.06 9.35 -20.42
CA ASP A 70 -12.39 7.91 -20.40
C ASP A 70 -12.45 7.39 -18.96
N PHE A 71 -13.28 8.00 -18.12
CA PHE A 71 -13.40 7.60 -16.71
C PHE A 71 -13.87 6.15 -16.56
N ARG A 72 -14.84 5.71 -17.38
CA ARG A 72 -15.35 4.34 -17.34
C ARG A 72 -14.24 3.32 -17.65
N GLY A 73 -13.52 3.48 -18.74
CA GLY A 73 -12.44 2.56 -19.09
C GLY A 73 -11.30 2.59 -18.07
N TYR A 74 -10.99 3.77 -17.52
CA TYR A 74 -10.05 3.89 -16.42
C TYR A 74 -10.52 3.14 -15.17
N ALA A 75 -11.77 3.35 -14.72
CA ALA A 75 -12.32 2.72 -13.53
C ALA A 75 -12.38 1.20 -13.68
N VAL A 76 -12.81 0.68 -14.83
CA VAL A 76 -12.81 -0.76 -15.13
C VAL A 76 -11.41 -1.37 -15.01
N ARG A 77 -10.38 -0.70 -15.54
CA ARG A 77 -8.99 -1.18 -15.42
C ARG A 77 -8.49 -1.20 -13.96
N ARG A 78 -8.94 -0.26 -13.12
CA ARG A 78 -8.59 -0.23 -11.68
C ARG A 78 -9.35 -1.30 -10.91
N PHE A 79 -10.65 -1.43 -11.16
CA PHE A 79 -11.48 -2.49 -10.58
C PHE A 79 -10.94 -3.89 -10.91
N ALA A 80 -10.68 -4.17 -12.19
CA ALA A 80 -10.13 -5.45 -12.63
C ALA A 80 -8.75 -5.77 -12.01
N ARG A 81 -8.01 -4.77 -11.57
CA ARG A 81 -6.72 -4.95 -10.90
C ARG A 81 -6.86 -5.35 -9.44
N ILE A 82 -7.82 -4.78 -8.69
CA ILE A 82 -7.93 -4.93 -7.25
C ILE A 82 -8.97 -5.99 -6.89
N TYR A 83 -10.17 -5.83 -7.40
CA TYR A 83 -11.34 -6.50 -6.85
C TYR A 83 -11.34 -8.03 -6.97
N PRO A 84 -10.90 -8.67 -8.07
CA PRO A 84 -10.91 -10.12 -8.19
C PRO A 84 -10.06 -10.82 -7.14
N VAL A 85 -8.82 -10.35 -6.93
CA VAL A 85 -7.91 -10.94 -5.92
C VAL A 85 -8.40 -10.63 -4.52
N TYR A 86 -8.87 -9.41 -4.30
CA TYR A 86 -9.46 -9.01 -3.04
C TYR A 86 -10.64 -9.91 -2.65
N LEU A 87 -11.61 -10.07 -3.55
CA LEU A 87 -12.78 -10.92 -3.31
C LEU A 87 -12.39 -12.37 -3.05
N PHE A 88 -11.45 -12.91 -3.83
CA PHE A 88 -10.92 -14.26 -3.62
C PHE A 88 -10.34 -14.42 -2.21
N VAL A 89 -9.50 -13.50 -1.77
CA VAL A 89 -8.88 -13.54 -0.44
C VAL A 89 -9.91 -13.30 0.68
N LEU A 90 -10.86 -12.39 0.48
CA LEU A 90 -11.93 -12.12 1.44
C LEU A 90 -12.79 -13.39 1.68
N VAL A 91 -13.23 -14.02 0.60
CA VAL A 91 -14.01 -15.27 0.69
C VAL A 91 -13.19 -16.40 1.30
N SER A 92 -11.92 -16.54 0.89
CA SER A 92 -11.00 -17.52 1.50
C SER A 92 -10.82 -17.30 3.00
N GLY A 93 -10.72 -16.03 3.43
CA GLY A 93 -10.65 -15.68 4.84
C GLY A 93 -11.89 -16.06 5.62
N TRP A 94 -13.07 -15.82 5.06
CA TRP A 94 -14.32 -16.23 5.67
C TRP A 94 -14.45 -17.76 5.78
N LEU A 95 -14.02 -18.49 4.77
CA LEU A 95 -14.08 -19.96 4.77
C LEU A 95 -13.08 -20.59 5.74
N LEU A 96 -11.86 -20.05 5.83
CA LEU A 96 -10.78 -20.65 6.62
C LEU A 96 -10.79 -20.23 8.08
N ASN A 97 -11.14 -18.99 8.38
CA ASN A 97 -11.17 -18.45 9.74
C ASN A 97 -12.57 -18.46 10.37
N GLY A 98 -13.55 -18.93 9.62
CA GLY A 98 -14.96 -19.00 10.02
C GLY A 98 -15.68 -17.66 9.90
N PHE A 99 -16.75 -17.64 9.12
CA PHE A 99 -17.63 -16.46 9.03
C PHE A 99 -18.23 -16.11 10.40
N ALA A 100 -18.55 -17.12 11.20
CA ALA A 100 -19.06 -16.98 12.54
C ALA A 100 -18.00 -16.55 13.57
N GLY A 101 -16.74 -16.96 13.43
CA GLY A 101 -15.66 -16.57 14.36
C GLY A 101 -15.33 -15.07 14.30
N GLU A 102 -15.60 -14.44 13.18
CA GLU A 102 -15.39 -12.99 12.99
C GLU A 102 -16.63 -12.15 13.33
N LEU A 103 -17.80 -12.77 13.31
CA LEU A 103 -19.09 -12.15 13.54
C LEU A 103 -19.76 -12.70 14.82
N GLY A 104 -19.19 -13.73 15.43
CA GLY A 104 -19.80 -14.67 16.35
C GLY A 104 -20.60 -14.10 17.52
N ASP A 105 -20.23 -12.95 18.05
CA ASP A 105 -20.90 -12.32 19.19
C ASP A 105 -21.58 -10.98 18.83
N LYS A 106 -21.58 -10.60 17.55
CA LYS A 106 -22.16 -9.33 17.13
C LYS A 106 -23.61 -9.48 16.68
N PRO A 107 -24.47 -8.48 16.95
CA PRO A 107 -25.82 -8.44 16.39
C PRO A 107 -25.75 -8.54 14.85
N LEU A 108 -26.67 -9.29 14.24
CA LEU A 108 -26.74 -9.53 12.80
C LEU A 108 -26.63 -8.24 11.95
N ARG A 109 -27.23 -7.15 12.43
CA ARG A 109 -27.12 -5.84 11.75
C ARG A 109 -25.71 -5.31 11.70
N SER A 110 -24.93 -5.45 12.79
CA SER A 110 -23.53 -5.03 12.85
C SER A 110 -22.68 -5.90 11.94
N ALA A 111 -22.90 -7.20 11.95
CA ALA A 111 -22.24 -8.17 11.09
C ALA A 111 -22.47 -7.87 9.61
N ALA A 112 -23.71 -7.61 9.21
CA ALA A 112 -24.06 -7.24 7.84
C ALA A 112 -23.43 -5.91 7.41
N ALA A 113 -23.40 -4.91 8.29
CA ALA A 113 -22.78 -3.63 8.02
C ALA A 113 -21.24 -3.75 7.79
N HIS A 114 -20.57 -4.58 8.61
CA HIS A 114 -19.14 -4.85 8.41
C HIS A 114 -18.89 -5.59 7.10
N GLY A 115 -19.62 -6.66 6.81
CA GLY A 115 -19.49 -7.40 5.56
C GLY A 115 -19.76 -6.54 4.33
N LEU A 116 -20.76 -5.64 4.41
CA LEU A 116 -21.04 -4.69 3.33
C LEU A 116 -19.90 -3.68 3.15
N ALA A 117 -19.37 -3.13 4.24
CA ALA A 117 -18.23 -2.19 4.16
C ALA A 117 -16.98 -2.85 3.59
N ASP A 118 -16.73 -4.12 3.91
CA ASP A 118 -15.64 -4.88 3.30
C ASP A 118 -15.93 -5.13 1.81
N LEU A 119 -17.08 -5.66 1.45
CA LEU A 119 -17.41 -5.92 0.04
C LEU A 119 -17.37 -4.67 -0.84
N THR A 120 -17.74 -3.51 -0.29
CA THR A 120 -17.74 -2.23 -1.01
C THR A 120 -16.42 -1.46 -0.90
N LEU A 121 -15.43 -1.99 -0.16
CA LEU A 121 -14.15 -1.31 0.11
C LEU A 121 -14.35 0.09 0.72
N THR A 122 -15.30 0.22 1.66
CA THR A 122 -15.60 1.48 2.37
C THR A 122 -15.23 1.44 3.85
N ASN A 123 -14.67 0.33 4.32
CA ASN A 123 -14.33 0.09 5.74
C ASN A 123 -13.40 1.17 6.34
N ALA A 124 -12.47 1.76 5.56
CA ALA A 124 -11.58 2.82 6.04
C ALA A 124 -12.30 4.12 6.45
N TRP A 125 -13.53 4.33 6.01
CA TRP A 125 -14.33 5.51 6.37
C TRP A 125 -14.99 5.37 7.76
N PHE A 126 -14.98 4.15 8.30
CA PHE A 126 -15.59 3.82 9.58
C PHE A 126 -14.54 3.27 10.55
N PRO A 127 -13.76 4.14 11.23
CA PRO A 127 -12.69 3.72 12.15
C PRO A 127 -13.13 2.71 13.21
N GLN A 128 -14.39 2.77 13.62
CA GLN A 128 -14.97 1.82 14.59
C GLN A 128 -14.98 0.38 14.05
N MET A 129 -15.12 0.21 12.75
CA MET A 129 -15.05 -1.10 12.10
C MET A 129 -13.63 -1.64 12.05
N PHE A 130 -12.64 -0.77 11.87
CA PHE A 130 -11.23 -1.15 11.94
C PHE A 130 -10.83 -1.56 13.36
N MET A 131 -11.25 -0.79 14.37
CA MET A 131 -10.92 -1.03 15.78
C MET A 131 -11.69 -2.20 16.39
N GLY A 132 -12.76 -2.66 15.76
CA GLY A 132 -13.61 -3.76 16.27
C GLY A 132 -12.96 -5.15 16.24
N GLY A 133 -11.67 -5.27 15.99
CA GLY A 133 -10.90 -6.51 16.10
C GLY A 133 -11.24 -7.58 15.06
N HIS A 134 -12.03 -7.25 14.05
CA HIS A 134 -12.46 -8.23 13.05
C HIS A 134 -11.63 -8.17 11.80
N GLY A 135 -10.34 -8.18 12.03
CA GLY A 135 -9.44 -8.87 11.22
C GLY A 135 -9.11 -8.40 9.90
N ARG A 136 -9.52 -7.46 9.59
CA ARG A 136 -9.05 -7.10 8.30
C ARG A 136 -8.15 -5.88 8.43
N ASP A 137 -7.24 -6.02 9.42
CA ASP A 137 -6.24 -5.02 9.79
C ASP A 137 -5.41 -4.47 8.62
N GLY A 138 -5.57 -4.97 7.42
CA GLY A 138 -4.90 -4.51 6.21
C GLY A 138 -5.85 -4.07 5.09
N THR A 139 -7.11 -4.52 5.06
CA THR A 139 -8.01 -4.23 3.93
C THR A 139 -8.45 -2.76 3.86
N TRP A 140 -8.38 -2.02 4.96
CA TRP A 140 -8.64 -0.58 4.99
C TRP A 140 -7.80 0.20 3.98
N SER A 141 -6.56 -0.23 3.71
CA SER A 141 -5.69 0.43 2.74
C SER A 141 -6.20 0.34 1.29
N LEU A 142 -6.94 -0.73 0.95
CA LEU A 142 -7.59 -0.85 -0.35
C LEU A 142 -8.77 0.11 -0.47
N SER A 143 -9.53 0.32 0.62
CA SER A 143 -10.55 1.38 0.68
C SER A 143 -9.96 2.75 0.42
N VAL A 144 -8.79 3.04 1.01
CA VAL A 144 -8.01 4.26 0.74
C VAL A 144 -7.59 4.32 -0.73
N GLU A 145 -7.10 3.22 -1.30
CA GLU A 145 -6.65 3.16 -2.69
C GLU A 145 -7.81 3.37 -3.68
N VAL A 146 -9.00 2.84 -3.40
CA VAL A 146 -10.21 3.08 -4.20
C VAL A 146 -10.59 4.56 -4.20
N PHE A 147 -10.53 5.22 -3.05
CA PHE A 147 -10.73 6.67 -2.96
C PHE A 147 -9.71 7.46 -3.78
N PHE A 148 -8.44 7.09 -3.73
CA PHE A 148 -7.40 7.70 -4.55
C PHE A 148 -7.65 7.51 -6.03
N TYR A 149 -8.10 6.33 -6.45
CA TYR A 149 -8.42 6.06 -7.85
C TYR A 149 -9.62 6.88 -8.33
N ALA A 150 -10.61 7.12 -7.48
CA ALA A 150 -11.73 8.00 -7.82
C ALA A 150 -11.26 9.45 -8.06
N LEU A 151 -10.31 9.95 -7.28
CA LEU A 151 -9.79 11.32 -7.38
C LEU A 151 -8.68 11.48 -8.44
N PHE A 152 -7.98 10.41 -8.79
CA PHE A 152 -6.79 10.47 -9.66
C PHE A 152 -7.01 11.20 -10.99
N PRO A 153 -8.10 10.95 -11.75
CA PRO A 153 -8.31 11.63 -13.03
C PRO A 153 -8.37 13.16 -12.89
N LEU A 154 -9.03 13.64 -11.84
CA LEU A 154 -9.13 15.08 -11.55
C LEU A 154 -7.77 15.66 -11.11
N ILE A 155 -7.08 14.98 -10.20
CA ILE A 155 -5.75 15.40 -9.74
C ILE A 155 -4.78 15.45 -10.91
N LEU A 156 -4.76 14.44 -11.77
CA LEU A 156 -3.88 14.40 -12.93
C LEU A 156 -4.20 15.51 -13.94
N PHE A 157 -5.48 15.77 -14.22
CA PHE A 157 -5.91 16.84 -15.11
C PHE A 157 -5.33 18.19 -14.67
N HIS A 158 -5.43 18.52 -13.39
CA HIS A 158 -4.84 19.76 -12.87
C HIS A 158 -3.31 19.71 -12.85
N ALA A 159 -2.72 18.60 -12.40
CA ALA A 159 -1.26 18.46 -12.28
C ALA A 159 -0.53 18.65 -13.62
N ARG A 160 -1.09 18.19 -14.73
CA ARG A 160 -0.51 18.36 -16.08
C ARG A 160 -0.37 19.81 -16.49
N ASN A 161 -1.30 20.66 -16.05
CA ASN A 161 -1.35 22.08 -16.38
C ASN A 161 -0.56 22.95 -15.40
N MET A 162 -0.06 22.40 -14.29
CA MET A 162 0.74 23.13 -13.30
C MET A 162 2.19 23.29 -13.77
N SER A 163 2.84 24.40 -13.39
CA SER A 163 4.29 24.59 -13.60
C SER A 163 5.10 23.67 -12.68
N ASP A 164 6.38 23.43 -12.99
CA ASP A 164 7.29 22.63 -12.16
C ASP A 164 7.42 23.18 -10.74
N ARG A 165 7.43 24.54 -10.65
CA ARG A 165 7.45 25.22 -9.35
C ARG A 165 6.19 24.96 -8.55
N ALA A 166 5.01 24.99 -9.19
CA ALA A 166 3.74 24.73 -8.54
C ALA A 166 3.62 23.27 -8.08
N LEU A 167 4.04 22.29 -8.90
CA LEU A 167 4.09 20.88 -8.52
C LEU A 167 5.04 20.64 -7.34
N THR A 168 6.24 21.25 -7.38
CA THR A 168 7.22 21.15 -6.28
C THR A 168 6.67 21.76 -4.99
N LEU A 169 5.99 22.90 -5.09
CA LEU A 169 5.33 23.54 -3.94
C LEU A 169 4.21 22.66 -3.39
N GLY A 170 3.41 22.02 -4.27
CA GLY A 170 2.37 21.07 -3.89
C GLY A 170 2.91 19.85 -3.13
N ILE A 171 4.08 19.33 -3.52
CA ILE A 171 4.76 18.26 -2.76
C ILE A 171 5.16 18.75 -1.36
N ARG A 172 5.69 19.99 -1.25
CA ARG A 172 6.03 20.58 0.06
C ARG A 172 4.79 20.78 0.94
N TRP A 173 3.67 21.22 0.35
CA TRP A 173 2.40 21.31 1.04
C TRP A 173 1.88 19.96 1.51
N ALA A 174 2.06 18.90 0.73
CA ALA A 174 1.71 17.54 1.15
C ALA A 174 2.49 17.11 2.40
N VAL A 175 3.81 17.40 2.46
CA VAL A 175 4.62 17.18 3.67
C VAL A 175 4.12 18.01 4.85
N GLY A 176 3.78 19.29 4.62
CA GLY A 176 3.21 20.16 5.64
C GLY A 176 1.87 19.66 6.20
N LEU A 177 0.99 19.15 5.32
CA LEU A 177 -0.29 18.56 5.73
C LEU A 177 -0.10 17.28 6.55
N LEU A 178 0.84 16.41 6.19
CA LEU A 178 1.17 15.23 7.00
C LEU A 178 1.68 15.63 8.38
N PHE A 179 2.49 16.67 8.46
CA PHE A 179 2.95 17.24 9.74
C PHE A 179 1.78 17.79 10.57
N PHE A 180 0.89 18.55 9.94
CA PHE A 180 -0.31 19.06 10.57
C PHE A 180 -1.21 17.93 11.10
N PHE A 181 -1.47 16.88 10.31
CA PHE A 181 -2.27 15.74 10.75
C PHE A 181 -1.60 14.95 11.88
N ALA A 182 -0.27 14.84 11.88
CA ALA A 182 0.46 14.22 12.98
C ALA A 182 0.31 14.99 14.29
N ILE A 183 0.34 16.34 14.22
CA ILE A 183 0.08 17.23 15.38
C ILE A 183 -1.37 17.10 15.83
N MET A 184 -2.33 17.19 14.91
CA MET A 184 -3.75 17.01 15.20
C MET A 184 -4.00 15.70 15.95
N GLY A 185 -3.45 14.59 15.44
CA GLY A 185 -3.58 13.28 16.06
C GLY A 185 -2.99 13.21 17.46
N LYS A 186 -1.97 14.01 17.76
CA LYS A 186 -1.30 13.99 19.08
C LYS A 186 -1.94 14.91 20.13
N TYR A 187 -2.46 16.07 19.72
CA TYR A 187 -2.75 17.15 20.68
C TYR A 187 -4.22 17.60 20.73
N ILE A 188 -5.04 17.31 19.73
CA ILE A 188 -6.35 17.99 19.60
C ILE A 188 -7.54 17.11 20.00
N GLN A 189 -7.38 15.79 20.05
CA GLN A 189 -8.50 14.93 20.44
C GLN A 189 -8.20 14.18 21.74
N PRO A 190 -9.13 14.19 22.70
CA PRO A 190 -9.04 13.43 23.95
C PRO A 190 -9.40 11.94 23.72
N MET A 191 -8.92 11.33 22.65
CA MET A 191 -9.05 9.91 22.39
C MET A 191 -7.88 9.17 22.98
N ASP A 192 -8.05 7.87 23.29
CA ASP A 192 -6.91 7.04 23.63
C ASP A 192 -5.89 6.99 22.47
N LEU A 193 -4.63 6.74 22.81
CA LEU A 193 -3.54 6.75 21.84
C LEU A 193 -3.76 5.80 20.66
N PHE A 194 -4.40 4.66 20.91
CA PHE A 194 -4.70 3.66 19.89
C PHE A 194 -5.76 4.17 18.91
N THR A 195 -6.88 4.70 19.40
CA THR A 195 -7.97 5.26 18.60
C THR A 195 -7.51 6.43 17.75
N GLN A 196 -6.70 7.35 18.31
CA GLN A 196 -6.10 8.46 17.58
C GLN A 196 -5.21 7.96 16.44
N THR A 197 -4.33 7.02 16.75
CA THR A 197 -3.39 6.47 15.76
C THR A 197 -4.14 5.81 14.61
N VAL A 198 -5.15 4.99 14.91
CA VAL A 198 -5.94 4.30 13.89
C VAL A 198 -6.72 5.28 13.02
N PHE A 199 -7.37 6.29 13.60
CA PHE A 199 -8.17 7.27 12.88
C PHE A 199 -7.34 8.04 11.86
N TYR A 200 -6.27 8.70 12.28
CA TYR A 200 -5.42 9.48 11.38
C TYR A 200 -4.58 8.60 10.44
N TYR A 201 -4.41 7.34 10.77
CA TYR A 201 -3.66 6.40 9.97
C TYR A 201 -4.50 5.75 8.87
N SER A 202 -5.78 5.44 9.11
CA SER A 202 -6.61 4.64 8.19
C SER A 202 -7.60 5.45 7.37
N VAL A 203 -8.11 6.59 7.87
CA VAL A 203 -9.13 7.36 7.14
C VAL A 203 -8.54 7.97 5.86
N PRO A 204 -9.19 7.77 4.69
CA PRO A 204 -8.62 8.08 3.38
C PRO A 204 -8.14 9.50 3.18
N ILE A 205 -8.82 10.49 3.76
CA ILE A 205 -8.48 11.91 3.61
C ILE A 205 -7.10 12.26 4.19
N PHE A 206 -6.69 11.59 5.29
CA PHE A 206 -5.40 11.84 5.93
C PHE A 206 -4.23 11.22 5.18
N ARG A 207 -4.50 10.26 4.30
CA ARG A 207 -3.51 9.59 3.44
C ARG A 207 -3.41 10.20 2.05
N LEU A 208 -4.37 11.07 1.69
CA LEU A 208 -4.41 11.73 0.38
C LEU A 208 -3.15 12.52 0.03
N PRO A 209 -2.50 13.25 0.96
CA PRO A 209 -1.28 14.00 0.65
C PRO A 209 -0.14 13.13 0.10
N GLU A 210 0.01 11.89 0.57
CA GLU A 210 1.04 10.96 0.07
C GLU A 210 0.77 10.59 -1.40
N PHE A 211 -0.48 10.31 -1.73
CA PHE A 211 -0.88 9.98 -3.09
C PHE A 211 -0.72 11.17 -4.05
N VAL A 212 -1.18 12.36 -3.64
CA VAL A 212 -1.07 13.60 -4.44
C VAL A 212 0.40 13.95 -4.69
N ALA A 213 1.25 13.86 -3.67
CA ALA A 213 2.67 14.07 -3.83
C ALA A 213 3.30 13.05 -4.81
N GLY A 214 2.84 11.79 -4.76
CA GLY A 214 3.22 10.76 -5.73
C GLY A 214 2.83 11.15 -7.15
N VAL A 215 1.59 11.61 -7.38
CA VAL A 215 1.12 12.08 -8.71
C VAL A 215 1.97 13.26 -9.19
N PHE A 216 2.19 14.27 -8.36
CA PHE A 216 2.99 15.44 -8.72
C PHE A 216 4.43 15.07 -9.05
N ALA A 217 5.06 14.22 -8.25
CA ALA A 217 6.40 13.71 -8.52
C ALA A 217 6.45 12.88 -9.80
N GLY A 218 5.42 12.07 -10.08
CA GLY A 218 5.28 11.30 -11.30
C GLY A 218 5.17 12.19 -12.55
N VAL A 219 4.38 13.26 -12.49
CA VAL A 219 4.29 14.26 -13.58
C VAL A 219 5.61 14.98 -13.78
N LEU A 220 6.27 15.44 -12.70
CA LEU A 220 7.59 16.07 -12.78
C LEU A 220 8.64 15.15 -13.41
N ALA A 221 8.65 13.87 -13.03
CA ALA A 221 9.59 12.89 -13.55
C ALA A 221 9.44 12.62 -15.07
N LEU A 222 8.31 12.97 -15.67
CA LEU A 222 8.09 12.86 -17.13
C LEU A 222 8.61 14.05 -17.90
N ARG A 223 8.86 15.19 -17.26
CA ARG A 223 9.26 16.42 -17.95
C ARG A 223 10.75 16.39 -18.29
N GLU A 224 11.11 16.93 -19.45
CA GLU A 224 12.51 16.98 -19.90
C GLU A 224 13.41 17.80 -18.97
N THR A 225 12.83 18.82 -18.32
CA THR A 225 13.50 19.69 -17.33
C THR A 225 13.94 18.96 -16.07
N ALA A 226 13.36 17.77 -15.79
CA ALA A 226 13.68 17.04 -14.58
C ALA A 226 15.11 16.43 -14.65
N THR A 227 15.92 16.73 -13.65
CA THR A 227 17.27 16.16 -13.51
C THR A 227 17.18 14.77 -12.87
N THR A 228 18.04 13.85 -13.32
CA THR A 228 18.18 12.54 -12.68
C THR A 228 18.94 12.70 -11.36
N PRO A 229 18.35 12.34 -10.21
CA PRO A 229 19.07 12.33 -8.95
C PRO A 229 20.27 11.37 -9.05
N SER A 230 21.39 11.69 -8.41
CA SER A 230 22.48 10.72 -8.37
C SER A 230 22.09 9.50 -7.54
N GLY A 231 22.49 8.29 -7.97
CA GLY A 231 22.21 7.05 -7.24
C GLY A 231 22.76 7.09 -5.81
N ARG A 232 23.87 7.80 -5.59
CA ARG A 232 24.42 8.02 -4.26
C ARG A 232 23.47 8.82 -3.36
N LYS A 233 22.84 9.89 -3.88
CA LYS A 233 21.86 10.69 -3.12
C LYS A 233 20.62 9.84 -2.78
N ALA A 234 20.10 9.07 -3.74
CA ALA A 234 18.98 8.18 -3.50
C ALA A 234 19.31 7.09 -2.46
N ALA A 235 20.51 6.49 -2.54
CA ALA A 235 20.97 5.50 -1.58
C ALA A 235 21.10 6.08 -0.16
N TRP A 236 21.69 7.26 -0.01
CA TRP A 236 21.81 7.94 1.28
C TRP A 236 20.46 8.34 1.85
N ALA A 237 19.50 8.76 1.04
CA ALA A 237 18.15 9.09 1.49
C ALA A 237 17.43 7.85 2.05
N ILE A 238 17.51 6.71 1.34
CA ILE A 238 16.92 5.45 1.84
C ILE A 238 17.67 4.93 3.06
N PHE A 239 18.99 4.97 3.09
CA PHE A 239 19.78 4.59 4.26
C PHE A 239 19.41 5.46 5.48
N GLY A 240 19.34 6.78 5.31
CA GLY A 240 18.94 7.71 6.37
C GLY A 240 17.51 7.43 6.87
N LEU A 241 16.58 7.09 5.97
CA LEU A 241 15.23 6.67 6.36
C LEU A 241 15.25 5.40 7.20
N VAL A 242 16.01 4.37 6.79
CA VAL A 242 16.13 3.12 7.56
C VAL A 242 16.71 3.38 8.95
N VAL A 243 17.78 4.16 9.04
CA VAL A 243 18.40 4.56 10.34
C VAL A 243 17.41 5.34 11.19
N TYR A 244 16.71 6.33 10.60
CA TYR A 244 15.67 7.08 11.31
C TYR A 244 14.59 6.16 11.90
N LEU A 245 14.07 5.22 11.11
CA LEU A 245 13.04 4.29 11.57
C LEU A 245 13.57 3.32 12.64
N ALA A 246 14.81 2.84 12.52
CA ALA A 246 15.45 2.00 13.53
C ALA A 246 15.63 2.71 14.88
N ILE A 247 15.67 4.05 14.89
CA ILE A 247 15.83 4.84 16.10
C ILE A 247 14.47 5.32 16.65
N PHE A 248 13.59 5.85 15.80
CA PHE A 248 12.44 6.66 16.20
C PHE A 248 11.07 6.00 15.99
N ALA A 249 10.98 4.80 15.42
CA ALA A 249 9.70 4.21 15.02
C ALA A 249 8.68 4.01 16.17
N LYS A 250 9.15 3.81 17.42
CA LYS A 250 8.26 3.70 18.59
C LYS A 250 8.01 5.04 19.29
N THR A 251 8.63 6.13 18.84
CA THR A 251 8.58 7.43 19.53
C THR A 251 7.41 8.30 19.06
N PHE A 252 7.00 8.13 17.80
CA PHE A 252 5.96 8.95 17.16
C PHE A 252 4.85 8.09 16.56
N PRO A 253 3.63 8.63 16.41
CA PRO A 253 2.57 7.97 15.65
C PRO A 253 3.02 7.62 14.22
N TRP A 254 2.55 6.51 13.68
CA TRP A 254 2.97 6.03 12.35
C TRP A 254 2.80 7.07 11.22
N VAL A 255 1.77 7.92 11.30
CA VAL A 255 1.56 9.02 10.32
C VAL A 255 2.74 9.99 10.29
N ALA A 256 3.38 10.26 11.43
CA ALA A 256 4.51 11.18 11.50
C ALA A 256 5.73 10.68 10.71
N HIS A 257 5.90 9.36 10.58
CA HIS A 257 7.00 8.79 9.81
C HIS A 257 6.85 9.01 8.30
N GLY A 258 5.62 9.20 7.81
CA GLY A 258 5.34 9.59 6.43
C GLY A 258 6.00 10.90 6.02
N ILE A 259 6.17 11.84 6.97
CA ILE A 259 6.84 13.13 6.74
C ILE A 259 8.28 12.94 6.26
N VAL A 260 9.01 12.02 6.88
CA VAL A 260 10.40 11.70 6.52
C VAL A 260 10.45 10.73 5.33
N ALA A 261 9.55 9.76 5.29
CA ALA A 261 9.51 8.76 4.22
C ALA A 261 9.19 9.39 2.85
N LEU A 262 8.23 10.31 2.78
CA LEU A 262 7.75 10.88 1.52
C LEU A 262 8.87 11.47 0.64
N PRO A 263 9.72 12.40 1.10
CA PRO A 263 10.78 12.94 0.27
C PRO A 263 11.84 11.89 -0.12
N CYS A 264 12.17 10.96 0.77
CA CYS A 264 13.11 9.88 0.48
C CYS A 264 12.59 8.94 -0.62
N LEU A 265 11.31 8.58 -0.57
CA LEU A 265 10.65 7.73 -1.55
C LEU A 265 10.55 8.41 -2.92
N ILE A 266 10.16 9.69 -2.97
CA ILE A 266 10.09 10.46 -4.22
C ILE A 266 11.47 10.52 -4.89
N LEU A 267 12.53 10.76 -4.11
CA LEU A 267 13.90 10.78 -4.64
C LEU A 267 14.29 9.41 -5.23
N ALA A 268 13.99 8.32 -4.53
CA ALA A 268 14.26 6.97 -5.00
C ALA A 268 13.46 6.63 -6.27
N PHE A 269 12.16 6.94 -6.32
CA PHE A 269 11.31 6.65 -7.48
C PHE A 269 11.75 7.46 -8.71
N THR A 270 12.10 8.73 -8.53
CA THR A 270 12.62 9.57 -9.62
C THR A 270 13.94 9.02 -10.13
N TYR A 271 14.84 8.57 -9.26
CA TYR A 271 16.09 7.91 -9.65
C TYR A 271 15.81 6.69 -10.54
N PHE A 272 15.04 5.72 -10.06
CA PHE A 272 14.76 4.48 -10.82
C PHE A 272 13.97 4.70 -12.11
N THR A 273 13.21 5.77 -12.21
CA THR A 273 12.50 6.12 -13.45
C THR A 273 13.46 6.61 -14.54
N ARG A 274 14.53 7.29 -14.16
CA ARG A 274 15.45 7.96 -15.07
C ARG A 274 16.79 7.27 -15.23
N ALA A 275 17.22 6.48 -14.24
CA ALA A 275 18.44 5.71 -14.32
C ALA A 275 18.28 4.54 -15.30
N SER A 276 19.07 4.55 -16.37
CA SER A 276 19.14 3.45 -17.34
C SER A 276 20.11 2.36 -16.90
N GLU A 277 21.15 2.71 -16.12
CA GLU A 277 22.24 1.84 -15.74
C GLU A 277 22.60 1.98 -14.26
N GLY A 278 23.30 0.97 -13.73
CA GLY A 278 23.78 0.96 -12.35
C GLY A 278 23.49 -0.37 -11.64
N LEU A 279 24.24 -0.64 -10.57
CA LEU A 279 24.10 -1.87 -9.78
C LEU A 279 22.67 -2.03 -9.24
N ALA A 280 22.11 -0.97 -8.65
CA ALA A 280 20.75 -0.99 -8.12
C ALA A 280 19.72 -1.28 -9.22
N THR A 281 19.82 -0.65 -10.39
CA THR A 281 18.93 -0.88 -11.53
C THR A 281 19.04 -2.31 -12.04
N ARG A 282 20.25 -2.89 -12.05
CA ARG A 282 20.48 -4.29 -12.46
C ARG A 282 19.89 -5.26 -11.44
N ILE A 283 20.11 -5.06 -10.14
CA ILE A 283 19.56 -5.92 -9.07
C ILE A 283 18.04 -5.88 -9.11
N PHE A 284 17.44 -4.69 -9.02
CA PHE A 284 15.98 -4.54 -9.01
C PHE A 284 15.32 -4.74 -10.38
N GLY A 285 16.09 -4.80 -11.46
CA GLY A 285 15.64 -5.21 -12.79
C GLY A 285 15.64 -6.72 -13.02
N HIS A 286 16.19 -7.51 -12.09
CA HIS A 286 16.29 -8.96 -12.25
C HIS A 286 14.89 -9.63 -12.28
N PRO A 287 14.64 -10.59 -13.20
CA PRO A 287 13.29 -11.18 -13.39
C PRO A 287 12.65 -11.74 -12.13
N VAL A 288 13.43 -12.34 -11.23
CA VAL A 288 12.91 -12.87 -9.95
C VAL A 288 12.33 -11.75 -9.08
N PHE A 289 13.05 -10.62 -8.90
CA PHE A 289 12.54 -9.50 -8.12
C PHE A 289 11.35 -8.82 -8.79
N VAL A 290 11.34 -8.75 -10.12
CA VAL A 290 10.20 -8.22 -10.88
C VAL A 290 8.98 -9.10 -10.68
N PHE A 291 9.11 -10.43 -10.78
CA PHE A 291 8.02 -11.37 -10.53
C PHE A 291 7.47 -11.24 -9.09
N LEU A 292 8.35 -11.21 -8.09
CA LEU A 292 7.95 -11.01 -6.70
C LEU A 292 7.27 -9.65 -6.49
N GLY A 293 7.71 -8.62 -7.21
CA GLY A 293 7.09 -7.30 -7.22
C GLY A 293 5.70 -7.30 -7.87
N GLU A 294 5.48 -8.11 -8.90
CA GLU A 294 4.16 -8.34 -9.47
C GLU A 294 3.25 -9.07 -8.48
N ALA A 295 3.78 -10.09 -7.78
CA ALA A 295 3.06 -10.86 -6.76
C ALA A 295 2.86 -10.10 -5.42
N SER A 296 3.45 -8.91 -5.26
CA SER A 296 3.42 -8.14 -4.00
C SER A 296 2.02 -7.79 -3.52
N PHE A 297 1.08 -7.58 -4.44
CA PHE A 297 -0.33 -7.32 -4.10
C PHE A 297 -1.01 -8.57 -3.53
N ALA A 298 -0.79 -9.72 -4.14
CA ALA A 298 -1.26 -10.99 -3.59
C ALA A 298 -0.61 -11.27 -2.23
N LEU A 299 0.70 -11.00 -2.05
CA LEU A 299 1.39 -11.17 -0.76
C LEU A 299 0.73 -10.32 0.34
N TYR A 300 0.45 -9.04 0.02
CA TYR A 300 -0.19 -8.13 0.94
C TYR A 300 -1.58 -8.64 1.39
N LEU A 301 -2.35 -9.23 0.50
CA LEU A 301 -3.69 -9.75 0.83
C LEU A 301 -3.66 -11.13 1.52
N VAL A 302 -2.85 -12.05 1.01
CA VAL A 302 -2.80 -13.44 1.52
C VAL A 302 -2.34 -13.49 2.98
N GLN A 303 -1.42 -12.62 3.41
CA GLN A 303 -0.99 -12.54 4.81
C GLN A 303 -2.16 -12.26 5.78
N LEU A 304 -3.20 -11.54 5.33
CA LEU A 304 -4.36 -11.22 6.17
C LEU A 304 -5.22 -12.45 6.50
N VAL A 305 -5.06 -13.51 5.74
CA VAL A 305 -5.72 -14.81 5.97
C VAL A 305 -4.81 -15.79 6.66
N THR A 306 -3.56 -15.87 6.19
CA THR A 306 -2.61 -16.88 6.69
C THR A 306 -2.17 -16.61 8.12
N ILE A 307 -1.87 -15.38 8.50
CA ILE A 307 -1.44 -15.07 9.86
C ILE A 307 -2.51 -15.45 10.90
N PRO A 308 -3.79 -15.04 10.80
CA PRO A 308 -4.82 -15.48 11.72
C PRO A 308 -4.99 -17.00 11.75
N TRP A 309 -4.94 -17.65 10.58
CA TRP A 309 -5.07 -19.09 10.50
C TRP A 309 -3.94 -19.81 11.25
N PHE A 310 -2.68 -19.42 11.04
CA PHE A 310 -1.52 -19.99 11.74
C PHE A 310 -1.56 -19.70 13.24
N LYS A 311 -2.01 -18.53 13.67
CA LYS A 311 -2.23 -18.21 15.07
C LYS A 311 -3.24 -19.16 15.74
N ALA A 312 -4.30 -19.50 15.03
CA ALA A 312 -5.35 -20.37 15.57
C ALA A 312 -4.95 -21.86 15.56
N ASN A 313 -4.19 -22.33 14.54
CA ASN A 313 -4.07 -23.76 14.26
C ASN A 313 -2.65 -24.33 14.44
N ALA A 314 -1.62 -23.50 14.47
CA ALA A 314 -0.23 -23.99 14.46
C ALA A 314 0.54 -23.77 15.78
N MET A 315 -0.09 -23.25 16.83
CA MET A 315 0.59 -22.97 18.11
C MET A 315 1.12 -24.24 18.81
N GLY A 316 0.55 -25.41 18.52
CA GLY A 316 1.06 -26.69 19.02
C GLY A 316 2.48 -27.04 18.55
N LEU A 317 2.95 -26.41 17.46
CA LEU A 317 4.33 -26.57 16.95
C LEU A 317 5.34 -25.70 17.70
N GLY A 318 4.88 -24.79 18.57
CA GLY A 318 5.69 -23.73 19.16
C GLY A 318 5.72 -22.46 18.28
N LEU A 319 5.94 -21.31 18.93
CA LEU A 319 5.82 -19.99 18.29
C LEU A 319 6.76 -19.80 17.09
N ARG A 320 8.05 -20.09 17.25
CA ARG A 320 9.06 -19.85 16.21
C ARG A 320 8.86 -20.72 14.97
N PRO A 321 8.65 -22.05 15.07
CA PRO A 321 8.31 -22.87 13.91
C PRO A 321 7.00 -22.43 13.23
N ALA A 322 5.97 -22.09 14.00
CA ALA A 322 4.70 -21.62 13.43
C ALA A 322 4.89 -20.35 12.59
N ILE A 323 5.68 -19.38 13.07
CA ILE A 323 5.98 -18.16 12.31
C ILE A 323 6.82 -18.45 11.07
N GLY A 324 7.83 -19.31 11.17
CA GLY A 324 8.65 -19.72 10.03
C GLY A 324 7.82 -20.42 8.94
N MET A 325 6.92 -21.32 9.32
CA MET A 325 5.98 -21.95 8.38
C MET A 325 5.01 -20.95 7.77
N CYS A 326 4.43 -20.07 8.59
CA CYS A 326 3.56 -18.99 8.12
C CYS A 326 4.28 -18.13 7.08
N PHE A 327 5.52 -17.74 7.31
CA PHE A 327 6.32 -16.96 6.37
C PHE A 327 6.47 -17.67 5.02
N VAL A 328 6.92 -18.92 5.01
CA VAL A 328 7.15 -19.69 3.78
C VAL A 328 5.84 -19.94 3.03
N VAL A 329 4.82 -20.45 3.74
CA VAL A 329 3.52 -20.76 3.15
C VAL A 329 2.85 -19.51 2.57
N THR A 330 2.91 -18.38 3.27
CA THR A 330 2.32 -17.12 2.76
C THR A 330 2.97 -16.67 1.46
N ILE A 331 4.31 -16.74 1.34
CA ILE A 331 5.01 -16.36 0.10
C ILE A 331 4.63 -17.29 -1.04
N ILE A 332 4.60 -18.62 -0.80
CA ILE A 332 4.21 -19.60 -1.82
C ILE A 332 2.77 -19.34 -2.28
N LEU A 333 1.83 -19.20 -1.35
CA LEU A 333 0.44 -18.93 -1.67
C LEU A 333 0.26 -17.60 -2.40
N ALA A 334 1.01 -16.55 -2.03
CA ALA A 334 0.98 -15.27 -2.74
C ALA A 334 1.42 -15.41 -4.20
N CYS A 335 2.49 -16.17 -4.47
CA CYS A 335 2.92 -16.46 -5.83
C CYS A 335 1.87 -17.28 -6.61
N LEU A 336 1.26 -18.28 -5.98
CA LEU A 336 0.18 -19.06 -6.60
C LEU A 336 -1.06 -18.21 -6.90
N VAL A 337 -1.52 -17.41 -5.95
CA VAL A 337 -2.66 -16.48 -6.14
C VAL A 337 -2.35 -15.47 -7.25
N HIS A 338 -1.13 -14.95 -7.31
CA HIS A 338 -0.72 -14.07 -8.41
C HIS A 338 -0.84 -14.74 -9.77
N VAL A 339 -0.33 -15.96 -9.92
CA VAL A 339 -0.31 -16.69 -11.21
C VAL A 339 -1.69 -17.20 -11.58
N LEU A 340 -2.43 -17.80 -10.62
CA LEU A 340 -3.67 -18.54 -10.90
C LEU A 340 -4.92 -17.66 -10.83
N VAL A 341 -4.89 -16.53 -10.07
CA VAL A 341 -6.04 -15.67 -9.89
C VAL A 341 -5.78 -14.28 -10.48
N GLU A 342 -4.75 -13.58 -10.03
CA GLU A 342 -4.53 -12.18 -10.40
C GLU A 342 -4.28 -12.00 -11.91
N ARG A 343 -3.33 -12.76 -12.45
CA ARG A 343 -2.95 -12.66 -13.88
C ARG A 343 -4.11 -12.95 -14.83
N PRO A 344 -4.86 -14.07 -14.69
CA PRO A 344 -5.94 -14.40 -15.61
C PRO A 344 -7.19 -13.53 -15.43
N MET A 345 -7.52 -13.15 -14.18
CA MET A 345 -8.75 -12.40 -13.92
C MET A 345 -8.72 -10.96 -14.43
N ARG A 346 -7.56 -10.31 -14.45
CA ARG A 346 -7.44 -8.92 -14.95
C ARG A 346 -7.97 -8.74 -16.38
N PRO A 347 -7.47 -9.47 -17.39
CA PRO A 347 -7.98 -9.33 -18.76
C PRO A 347 -9.41 -9.84 -18.92
N LEU A 348 -9.80 -10.90 -18.20
CA LEU A 348 -11.17 -11.45 -18.25
C LEU A 348 -12.20 -10.42 -17.77
N VAL A 349 -12.00 -9.86 -16.58
CA VAL A 349 -12.92 -8.85 -16.01
C VAL A 349 -12.92 -7.57 -16.87
N THR A 350 -11.76 -7.14 -17.36
CA THR A 350 -11.69 -5.97 -18.25
C THR A 350 -12.51 -6.21 -19.51
N ARG A 351 -12.33 -7.34 -20.18
CA ARG A 351 -13.10 -7.68 -21.40
C ARG A 351 -14.59 -7.74 -21.12
N TRP A 352 -14.99 -8.41 -20.03
CA TRP A 352 -16.40 -8.58 -19.67
C TRP A 352 -17.10 -7.23 -19.40
N LEU A 353 -16.44 -6.32 -18.65
CA LEU A 353 -17.02 -5.01 -18.30
C LEU A 353 -16.93 -3.98 -19.44
N THR A 354 -16.06 -4.20 -20.44
CA THR A 354 -15.94 -3.32 -21.62
C THR A 354 -16.62 -3.88 -22.85
N ALA A 355 -17.07 -5.14 -22.83
CA ALA A 355 -17.89 -5.70 -23.93
C ALA A 355 -19.14 -4.86 -24.10
N LYS A 356 -19.40 -4.42 -25.35
CA LYS A 356 -20.67 -3.77 -25.69
C LYS A 356 -21.79 -4.80 -25.49
N PRO A 357 -22.95 -4.41 -24.91
CA PRO A 357 -24.11 -5.29 -24.93
C PRO A 357 -24.33 -5.76 -26.36
N ILE A 358 -24.54 -7.04 -26.55
CA ILE A 358 -25.02 -7.60 -27.80
C ILE A 358 -26.41 -7.00 -28.00
N ALA A 359 -26.55 -6.11 -28.99
CA ALA A 359 -27.77 -5.44 -29.32
C ALA A 359 -28.78 -6.42 -29.93
#